data_0806d9b1fbe1205a0a696c802e034498
#
_entry.id   0806d9b1fbe1205a0a696c802e034498
#
_cell.length_a   1.000
_cell.length_b   1.000
_cell.length_c   1.000
_cell.angle_alpha   90.00
_cell.angle_beta   90.00
_cell.angle_gamma   90.00
#
_symmetry.space_group_name_H-M   'P 1'
#
loop_
_entity.id
_entity.type
_entity.pdbx_description
1 polymer ?
#
loop_
_entity_poly.entity_id
_entity_poly.type
_entity_poly.pdbx_seq_one_letter_code
_entity_poly.pdbx_strand_id
1 'polypeptide(L)'
;MTDSPVSRQHHASFEGLRQLDDAGNEYWLARKLATALDYSQYRHFLPAIERARIACEQSGQAPSDHFEDVLTMVDIGSGAKRQIEDIRLSRYVCYLIVQNGDPSKPVIANGQTYFAIQTRRQELANDTAFGQLSEDEKRLAIRNELAQHNKYLLPLPPRPASKVASTSPFSRTMAIAACTAGSVPRPSTLEKA
;
A
#
# COMPACT_ATOMS: atom_id res chain seq x y z
N MET A 1 -2.67 -7.48 -26.22
CA MET A 1 -1.85 -6.47 -25.49
C MET A 1 -0.48 -7.11 -25.28
N THR A 2 0.51 -6.66 -26.01
CA THR A 2 1.86 -7.22 -26.01
C THR A 2 2.57 -6.78 -24.74
N ASP A 3 3.07 -7.73 -23.96
CA ASP A 3 4.00 -7.44 -22.85
C ASP A 3 5.18 -6.65 -23.42
N SER A 4 5.41 -5.47 -22.88
CA SER A 4 6.54 -4.62 -23.27
C SER A 4 7.85 -5.38 -22.99
N PRO A 5 8.82 -5.39 -23.92
CA PRO A 5 10.10 -6.06 -23.72
C PRO A 5 10.84 -5.55 -22.47
N VAL A 6 10.63 -4.30 -22.10
CA VAL A 6 11.20 -3.67 -20.89
C VAL A 6 10.68 -4.34 -19.62
N SER A 7 9.38 -4.69 -19.54
CA SER A 7 8.80 -5.32 -18.35
C SER A 7 9.34 -6.73 -18.11
N ARG A 8 9.57 -7.49 -19.17
CA ARG A 8 10.15 -8.85 -19.09
C ARG A 8 11.61 -8.84 -18.64
N GLN A 9 12.39 -7.87 -19.09
CA GLN A 9 13.81 -7.77 -18.74
C GLN A 9 13.98 -7.39 -17.25
N HIS A 10 13.16 -6.47 -16.71
CA HIS A 10 13.22 -6.10 -15.29
C HIS A 10 12.77 -7.23 -14.38
N HIS A 11 11.72 -7.96 -14.78
CA HIS A 11 11.27 -9.12 -14.02
C HIS A 11 12.34 -10.22 -13.99
N ALA A 12 12.98 -10.50 -15.13
CA ALA A 12 14.07 -11.46 -15.20
C ALA A 12 15.27 -11.06 -14.34
N SER A 13 15.62 -9.76 -14.28
CA SER A 13 16.68 -9.25 -13.42
C SER A 13 16.34 -9.39 -11.94
N PHE A 14 15.11 -9.09 -11.55
CA PHE A 14 14.63 -9.23 -10.18
C PHE A 14 14.64 -10.70 -9.72
N GLU A 15 14.07 -11.60 -10.51
CA GLU A 15 14.07 -13.04 -10.22
C GLU A 15 15.49 -13.63 -10.19
N GLY A 16 16.39 -13.12 -11.01
CA GLY A 16 17.80 -13.53 -11.00
C GLY A 16 18.56 -13.20 -9.72
N LEU A 17 18.06 -12.28 -8.90
CA LEU A 17 18.63 -11.92 -7.59
C LEU A 17 18.04 -12.72 -6.43
N ARG A 18 16.98 -13.49 -6.68
CA ARG A 18 16.32 -14.32 -5.69
C ARG A 18 17.28 -15.34 -5.10
N GLN A 19 17.23 -15.47 -3.80
CA GLN A 19 17.92 -16.50 -3.02
C GLN A 19 16.90 -17.31 -2.24
N LEU A 20 17.28 -18.51 -1.83
CA LEU A 20 16.50 -19.37 -0.97
C LEU A 20 17.28 -19.57 0.33
N ASP A 21 16.58 -19.56 1.46
CA ASP A 21 17.13 -19.97 2.73
C ASP A 21 17.10 -21.50 2.89
N ASP A 22 17.61 -22.00 4.00
CA ASP A 22 17.64 -23.45 4.29
C ASP A 22 16.24 -24.07 4.44
N ALA A 23 15.23 -23.25 4.72
CA ALA A 23 13.83 -23.65 4.81
C ALA A 23 13.08 -23.54 3.47
N GLY A 24 13.75 -23.03 2.41
CA GLY A 24 13.17 -22.86 1.09
C GLY A 24 12.40 -21.54 0.91
N ASN A 25 12.48 -20.60 1.86
CA ASN A 25 11.86 -19.30 1.73
C ASN A 25 12.69 -18.39 0.82
N GLU A 26 11.98 -17.61 0.01
CA GLU A 26 12.60 -16.66 -0.91
C GLU A 26 13.03 -15.39 -0.20
N TYR A 27 14.23 -14.90 -0.51
CA TYR A 27 14.69 -13.61 -0.03
C TYR A 27 15.58 -12.89 -1.04
N TRP A 28 15.74 -11.60 -0.89
CA TRP A 28 16.63 -10.72 -1.64
C TRP A 28 17.54 -9.96 -0.69
N LEU A 29 18.80 -9.79 -1.09
CA LEU A 29 19.74 -8.94 -0.35
C LEU A 29 19.56 -7.48 -0.78
N ALA A 30 19.40 -6.59 0.19
CA ALA A 30 19.11 -5.18 -0.06
C ALA A 30 20.20 -4.50 -0.91
N ARG A 31 21.47 -4.83 -0.71
CA ARG A 31 22.56 -4.27 -1.51
C ARG A 31 22.51 -4.71 -2.97
N LYS A 32 22.16 -5.97 -3.24
CA LYS A 32 21.97 -6.47 -4.62
C LYS A 32 20.76 -5.82 -5.26
N LEU A 33 19.67 -5.67 -4.52
CA LEU A 33 18.47 -4.99 -4.99
C LEU A 33 18.73 -3.52 -5.29
N ALA A 34 19.50 -2.82 -4.46
CA ALA A 34 19.90 -1.42 -4.69
C ALA A 34 20.59 -1.25 -6.04
N THR A 35 21.53 -2.15 -6.37
CA THR A 35 22.23 -2.13 -7.67
C THR A 35 21.27 -2.37 -8.83
N ALA A 36 20.34 -3.33 -8.69
CA ALA A 36 19.35 -3.64 -9.73
C ALA A 36 18.34 -2.49 -9.94
N LEU A 37 18.08 -1.70 -8.91
CA LEU A 37 17.22 -0.51 -8.95
C LEU A 37 18.00 0.78 -9.30
N ASP A 38 19.23 0.64 -9.80
CA ASP A 38 20.07 1.73 -10.29
C ASP A 38 20.41 2.78 -9.20
N TYR A 39 20.61 2.33 -7.96
CA TYR A 39 21.19 3.16 -6.92
C TYR A 39 22.70 3.03 -6.93
N SER A 40 23.40 4.12 -7.27
CA SER A 40 24.87 4.17 -7.32
C SER A 40 25.53 4.00 -5.95
N GLN A 41 24.84 4.36 -4.89
CA GLN A 41 25.31 4.24 -3.51
C GLN A 41 24.21 3.70 -2.61
N TYR A 42 24.54 2.70 -1.79
CA TYR A 42 23.60 2.05 -0.88
C TYR A 42 22.92 3.03 0.08
N ARG A 43 23.63 4.05 0.55
CA ARG A 43 23.05 5.08 1.44
C ARG A 43 21.85 5.82 0.84
N HIS A 44 21.80 5.96 -0.49
CA HIS A 44 20.67 6.61 -1.17
C HIS A 44 19.47 5.68 -1.31
N PHE A 45 19.68 4.38 -1.12
CA PHE A 45 18.63 3.37 -1.14
C PHE A 45 17.95 3.21 0.24
N LEU A 46 18.67 3.48 1.34
CA LEU A 46 18.14 3.34 2.70
C LEU A 46 16.81 4.10 2.93
N PRO A 47 16.61 5.34 2.43
CA PRO A 47 15.33 6.02 2.59
C PRO A 47 14.14 5.30 1.92
N ALA A 48 14.37 4.55 0.84
CA ALA A 48 13.33 3.75 0.20
C ALA A 48 12.99 2.51 1.05
N ILE A 49 14.00 1.87 1.66
CA ILE A 49 13.80 0.77 2.62
C ILE A 49 12.99 1.27 3.82
N GLU A 50 13.33 2.42 4.37
CA GLU A 50 12.66 2.97 5.56
C GLU A 50 11.20 3.31 5.26
N ARG A 51 10.90 3.93 4.12
CA ARG A 51 9.51 4.18 3.69
C ARG A 51 8.73 2.87 3.50
N ALA A 52 9.36 1.83 2.94
CA ALA A 52 8.75 0.52 2.81
C ALA A 52 8.50 -0.15 4.17
N ARG A 53 9.40 0.03 5.15
CA ARG A 53 9.23 -0.46 6.53
C ARG A 53 8.02 0.20 7.20
N ILE A 54 7.91 1.52 7.09
CA ILE A 54 6.75 2.27 7.60
C ILE A 54 5.46 1.81 6.90
N ALA A 55 5.47 1.66 5.57
CA ALA A 55 4.30 1.18 4.83
C ALA A 55 3.89 -0.24 5.25
N CYS A 56 4.84 -1.13 5.49
CA CYS A 56 4.62 -2.48 6.00
C CYS A 56 3.92 -2.45 7.37
N GLU A 57 4.46 -1.67 8.31
CA GLU A 57 3.90 -1.53 9.66
C GLU A 57 2.50 -0.93 9.64
N GLN A 58 2.30 0.17 8.90
CA GLN A 58 1.00 0.85 8.80
C GLN A 58 -0.07 0.00 8.09
N SER A 59 0.34 -0.96 7.26
CA SER A 59 -0.58 -1.94 6.65
C SER A 59 -0.90 -3.14 7.56
N GLY A 60 -0.41 -3.15 8.81
CA GLY A 60 -0.67 -4.19 9.80
C GLY A 60 0.17 -5.46 9.63
N GLN A 61 1.23 -5.40 8.81
CA GLN A 61 2.21 -6.49 8.68
C GLN A 61 3.35 -6.28 9.68
N ALA A 62 3.87 -7.37 10.25
CA ALA A 62 5.00 -7.31 11.15
C ALA A 62 6.32 -7.11 10.37
N PRO A 63 7.07 -6.00 10.56
CA PRO A 63 8.33 -5.81 9.84
C PRO A 63 9.36 -6.90 10.10
N SER A 64 9.33 -7.54 11.28
CA SER A 64 10.22 -8.67 11.63
C SER A 64 10.12 -9.86 10.68
N ASP A 65 8.97 -10.06 10.06
CA ASP A 65 8.72 -11.19 9.15
C ASP A 65 9.25 -10.93 7.73
N HIS A 66 9.62 -9.69 7.47
CA HIS A 66 9.91 -9.20 6.14
C HIS A 66 11.29 -8.55 5.99
N PHE A 67 11.91 -8.10 7.09
CA PHE A 67 13.22 -7.47 7.13
C PHE A 67 14.07 -8.19 8.18
N GLU A 68 15.14 -8.82 7.74
CA GLU A 68 16.10 -9.50 8.61
C GLU A 68 17.49 -8.90 8.41
N ASP A 69 18.08 -8.35 9.47
CA ASP A 69 19.43 -7.83 9.43
C ASP A 69 20.44 -9.00 9.43
N VAL A 70 21.33 -9.00 8.46
CA VAL A 70 22.30 -10.07 8.25
C VAL A 70 23.70 -9.52 7.96
N LEU A 71 24.70 -10.37 8.18
CA LEU A 71 26.07 -10.06 7.81
C LEU A 71 26.43 -10.85 6.55
N THR A 72 26.81 -10.15 5.48
CA THR A 72 27.22 -10.75 4.22
C THR A 72 28.71 -10.54 3.95
N MET A 73 29.35 -11.47 3.25
CA MET A 73 30.74 -11.37 2.85
C MET A 73 30.83 -10.75 1.45
N VAL A 74 31.61 -9.68 1.33
CA VAL A 74 31.91 -9.05 0.03
C VAL A 74 33.41 -9.13 -0.26
N ASP A 75 33.73 -9.33 -1.53
CA ASP A 75 35.12 -9.31 -1.99
C ASP A 75 35.59 -7.84 -2.12
N ILE A 76 36.72 -7.53 -1.48
CA ILE A 76 37.30 -6.17 -1.47
C ILE A 76 38.56 -6.06 -2.34
N GLY A 77 38.77 -6.99 -3.24
CA GLY A 77 39.95 -7.09 -4.12
C GLY A 77 41.03 -7.98 -3.51
N SER A 78 42.00 -8.37 -4.35
CA SER A 78 43.14 -9.26 -3.99
C SER A 78 42.76 -10.52 -3.20
N GLY A 79 41.55 -11.04 -3.34
CA GLY A 79 41.09 -12.26 -2.65
C GLY A 79 40.69 -12.06 -1.19
N ALA A 80 40.79 -10.83 -0.66
CA ALA A 80 40.31 -10.53 0.70
C ALA A 80 38.80 -10.36 0.73
N LYS A 81 38.18 -10.90 1.79
CA LYS A 81 36.72 -10.78 2.04
C LYS A 81 36.46 -9.91 3.26
N ARG A 82 35.46 -9.07 3.18
CA ARG A 82 35.00 -8.25 4.31
C ARG A 82 33.56 -8.57 4.62
N GLN A 83 33.27 -8.68 5.90
CA GLN A 83 31.92 -8.78 6.41
C GLN A 83 31.28 -7.39 6.45
N ILE A 84 30.09 -7.27 5.90
CA ILE A 84 29.30 -6.03 5.88
C ILE A 84 27.86 -6.33 6.31
N GLU A 85 27.24 -5.33 6.91
CA GLU A 85 25.82 -5.36 7.21
C GLU A 85 24.99 -5.29 5.92
N ASP A 86 23.99 -6.14 5.83
CA ASP A 86 23.00 -6.19 4.74
C ASP A 86 21.63 -6.53 5.35
N ILE A 87 20.57 -6.46 4.54
CA ILE A 87 19.21 -6.78 4.97
C ILE A 87 18.68 -7.83 4.01
N ARG A 88 18.14 -8.93 4.56
CA ARG A 88 17.28 -9.86 3.81
C ARG A 88 15.89 -9.26 3.73
N LEU A 89 15.34 -9.27 2.54
CA LEU A 89 14.04 -8.70 2.22
C LEU A 89 13.14 -9.78 1.65
N SER A 90 11.91 -9.86 2.12
CA SER A 90 10.89 -10.72 1.51
C SER A 90 10.45 -10.16 0.16
N ARG A 91 9.81 -10.97 -0.68
CA ARG A 91 9.22 -10.55 -1.96
C ARG A 91 8.24 -9.38 -1.77
N TYR A 92 7.40 -9.44 -0.76
CA TYR A 92 6.43 -8.39 -0.43
C TYR A 92 7.10 -7.03 -0.22
N VAL A 93 8.15 -6.99 0.60
CA VAL A 93 8.88 -5.76 0.87
C VAL A 93 9.66 -5.26 -0.34
N CYS A 94 10.21 -6.15 -1.16
CA CYS A 94 10.82 -5.72 -2.42
C CYS A 94 9.83 -4.94 -3.31
N TYR A 95 8.57 -5.36 -3.34
CA TYR A 95 7.52 -4.64 -4.06
C TYR A 95 7.20 -3.29 -3.41
N LEU A 96 7.09 -3.23 -2.07
CA LEU A 96 6.91 -1.97 -1.36
C LEU A 96 8.07 -0.99 -1.58
N ILE A 97 9.31 -1.49 -1.64
CA ILE A 97 10.49 -0.67 -1.92
C ILE A 97 10.40 -0.04 -3.32
N VAL A 98 9.99 -0.78 -4.34
CA VAL A 98 9.81 -0.24 -5.69
C VAL A 98 8.70 0.81 -5.71
N GLN A 99 7.59 0.56 -5.03
CA GLN A 99 6.47 1.51 -4.94
C GLN A 99 6.85 2.81 -4.22
N ASN A 100 7.75 2.74 -3.22
CA ASN A 100 8.25 3.87 -2.45
C ASN A 100 9.62 4.39 -2.93
N GLY A 101 10.12 3.88 -4.05
CA GLY A 101 11.38 4.28 -4.66
C GLY A 101 11.31 5.63 -5.37
N ASP A 102 12.47 6.08 -5.84
CA ASP A 102 12.60 7.34 -6.57
C ASP A 102 12.12 7.18 -8.03
N PRO A 103 10.98 7.78 -8.42
CA PRO A 103 10.42 7.63 -9.76
C PRO A 103 11.27 8.33 -10.86
N SER A 104 12.25 9.15 -10.50
CA SER A 104 13.19 9.72 -11.48
C SER A 104 14.08 8.63 -12.12
N LYS A 105 14.17 7.47 -11.50
CA LYS A 105 14.88 6.30 -12.01
C LYS A 105 13.99 5.49 -12.95
N PRO A 106 14.38 5.30 -14.24
CA PRO A 106 13.55 4.58 -15.21
C PRO A 106 13.15 3.16 -14.76
N VAL A 107 14.05 2.47 -14.06
CA VAL A 107 13.80 1.11 -13.53
C VAL A 107 12.65 1.13 -12.54
N ILE A 108 12.64 2.09 -11.63
CA ILE A 108 11.60 2.24 -10.60
C ILE A 108 10.28 2.68 -11.24
N ALA A 109 10.30 3.70 -12.10
CA ALA A 109 9.10 4.16 -12.82
C ALA A 109 8.44 3.03 -13.61
N ASN A 110 9.24 2.20 -14.31
CA ASN A 110 8.75 1.03 -15.04
C ASN A 110 8.16 -0.03 -14.09
N GLY A 111 8.78 -0.25 -12.93
CA GLY A 111 8.27 -1.16 -11.90
C GLY A 111 6.93 -0.69 -11.34
N GLN A 112 6.77 0.60 -11.03
CA GLN A 112 5.51 1.19 -10.58
C GLN A 112 4.42 1.05 -11.65
N THR A 113 4.74 1.32 -12.92
CA THR A 113 3.81 1.11 -14.04
C THR A 113 3.42 -0.37 -14.18
N TYR A 114 4.38 -1.28 -14.02
CA TYR A 114 4.09 -2.72 -14.05
C TYR A 114 3.08 -3.11 -12.97
N PHE A 115 3.24 -2.64 -11.73
CA PHE A 115 2.27 -2.94 -10.66
C PHE A 115 0.89 -2.38 -10.97
N ALA A 116 0.78 -1.15 -11.47
CA ALA A 116 -0.50 -0.56 -11.87
C ALA A 116 -1.22 -1.40 -12.95
N ILE A 117 -0.46 -1.86 -13.95
CA ILE A 117 -1.00 -2.73 -15.01
C ILE A 117 -1.45 -4.09 -14.46
N GLN A 118 -0.63 -4.73 -13.61
CA GLN A 118 -0.97 -6.03 -13.04
C GLN A 118 -2.15 -5.96 -12.10
N THR A 119 -2.25 -4.92 -11.27
CA THR A 119 -3.43 -4.67 -10.43
C THR A 119 -4.68 -4.58 -11.30
N ARG A 120 -4.65 -3.76 -12.37
CA ARG A 120 -5.81 -3.64 -13.26
C ARG A 120 -6.18 -4.94 -13.97
N ARG A 121 -5.18 -5.72 -14.39
CA ARG A 121 -5.42 -7.05 -14.97
C ARG A 121 -6.10 -7.99 -13.98
N GLN A 122 -5.66 -7.97 -12.72
CA GLN A 122 -6.23 -8.80 -11.65
C GLN A 122 -7.67 -8.37 -11.33
N GLU A 123 -7.94 -7.06 -11.26
CA GLU A 123 -9.30 -6.54 -11.08
C GLU A 123 -10.24 -7.05 -12.18
N LEU A 124 -9.83 -6.91 -13.45
CA LEU A 124 -10.63 -7.38 -14.59
C LEU A 124 -10.83 -8.90 -14.60
N ALA A 125 -9.83 -9.66 -14.18
CA ALA A 125 -9.95 -11.11 -14.07
C ALA A 125 -10.92 -11.50 -12.95
N ASN A 126 -10.86 -10.82 -11.81
CA ASN A 126 -11.77 -11.01 -10.68
C ASN A 126 -13.22 -10.63 -11.07
N ASP A 127 -13.41 -9.50 -11.74
CA ASP A 127 -14.73 -9.06 -12.23
C ASP A 127 -15.35 -10.09 -13.20
N THR A 128 -14.52 -10.63 -14.10
CA THR A 128 -14.97 -11.66 -15.05
C THR A 128 -15.32 -12.95 -14.32
N ALA A 129 -14.48 -13.39 -13.39
CA ALA A 129 -14.72 -14.59 -12.58
C ALA A 129 -15.99 -14.42 -11.73
N PHE A 130 -16.16 -13.26 -11.08
CA PHE A 130 -17.35 -12.93 -10.31
C PHE A 130 -18.62 -12.90 -11.20
N GLY A 131 -18.51 -12.37 -12.42
CA GLY A 131 -19.61 -12.35 -13.38
C GLY A 131 -20.11 -13.74 -13.76
N GLN A 132 -19.24 -14.76 -13.76
CA GLN A 132 -19.56 -16.14 -14.11
C GLN A 132 -20.20 -16.94 -12.95
N LEU A 133 -20.16 -16.45 -11.72
CA LEU A 133 -20.76 -17.10 -10.57
C LEU A 133 -22.30 -17.06 -10.66
N SER A 134 -22.94 -18.10 -10.10
CA SER A 134 -24.39 -18.09 -9.87
C SER A 134 -24.78 -17.01 -8.85
N GLU A 135 -26.05 -16.62 -8.82
CA GLU A 135 -26.54 -15.58 -7.88
C GLU A 135 -26.32 -15.95 -6.41
N ASP A 136 -26.41 -17.24 -6.06
CA ASP A 136 -26.18 -17.68 -4.69
C ASP A 136 -24.69 -17.65 -4.32
N GLU A 137 -23.80 -17.99 -5.24
CA GLU A 137 -22.35 -17.89 -5.07
C GLU A 137 -21.91 -16.42 -4.98
N LYS A 138 -22.49 -15.52 -5.78
CA LYS A 138 -22.24 -14.08 -5.67
C LYS A 138 -22.63 -13.53 -4.30
N ARG A 139 -23.80 -13.91 -3.80
CA ARG A 139 -24.25 -13.50 -2.46
C ARG A 139 -23.34 -14.02 -1.37
N LEU A 140 -22.85 -15.27 -1.50
CA LEU A 140 -21.91 -15.86 -0.56
C LEU A 140 -20.55 -15.13 -0.59
N ALA A 141 -20.03 -14.83 -1.79
CA ALA A 141 -18.77 -14.11 -1.96
C ALA A 141 -18.85 -12.71 -1.32
N ILE A 142 -19.90 -11.93 -1.63
CA ILE A 142 -20.12 -10.61 -1.03
C ILE A 142 -20.22 -10.69 0.49
N ARG A 143 -20.94 -11.69 1.02
CA ARG A 143 -21.06 -11.88 2.49
C ARG A 143 -19.70 -12.14 3.13
N ASN A 144 -18.88 -12.98 2.51
CA ASN A 144 -17.55 -13.32 3.02
C ASN A 144 -16.62 -12.12 3.00
N GLU A 145 -16.66 -11.32 1.93
CA GLU A 145 -15.89 -10.08 1.80
C GLU A 145 -16.29 -9.05 2.86
N LEU A 146 -17.59 -8.82 3.04
CA LEU A 146 -18.10 -7.95 4.10
C LEU A 146 -17.70 -8.44 5.50
N ALA A 147 -17.71 -9.75 5.75
CA ALA A 147 -17.30 -10.31 7.02
C ALA A 147 -15.79 -10.08 7.29
N GLN A 148 -14.95 -10.17 6.25
CA GLN A 148 -13.52 -9.84 6.36
C GLN A 148 -13.31 -8.36 6.63
N HIS A 149 -13.95 -7.47 5.86
CA HIS A 149 -13.86 -6.03 6.10
C HIS A 149 -14.33 -5.64 7.51
N ASN A 150 -15.39 -6.24 8.00
CA ASN A 150 -15.88 -5.97 9.36
C ASN A 150 -14.89 -6.43 10.45
N LYS A 151 -14.04 -7.44 10.22
CA LYS A 151 -12.97 -7.80 11.16
C LYS A 151 -11.93 -6.70 11.31
N TYR A 152 -11.66 -5.93 10.27
CA TYR A 152 -10.74 -4.80 10.33
C TYR A 152 -11.38 -3.52 10.90
N LEU A 153 -12.71 -3.47 10.96
CA LEU A 153 -13.46 -2.33 11.52
C LEU A 153 -13.76 -2.46 13.02
N LEU A 154 -13.44 -3.59 13.69
CA LEU A 154 -13.64 -3.84 15.10
C LEU A 154 -12.30 -4.13 15.79
N PRO A 155 -11.95 -3.51 16.93
CA PRO A 155 -12.65 -2.46 17.66
C PRO A 155 -11.79 -1.19 17.83
N LEU A 156 -12.33 -0.04 17.53
CA LEU A 156 -11.84 1.16 18.20
C LEU A 156 -12.12 0.98 19.70
N PRO A 157 -11.10 1.11 20.59
CA PRO A 157 -11.35 1.11 22.03
C PRO A 157 -12.38 2.18 22.35
N PRO A 158 -13.30 1.94 23.29
CA PRO A 158 -14.29 2.91 23.65
C PRO A 158 -13.58 4.21 24.03
N ARG A 159 -13.90 5.28 23.31
CA ARG A 159 -13.39 6.62 23.61
C ARG A 159 -13.65 6.87 25.09
N PRO A 160 -12.65 7.21 25.91
CA PRO A 160 -12.92 7.53 27.31
C PRO A 160 -13.96 8.64 27.32
N ALA A 161 -15.06 8.37 27.99
CA ALA A 161 -16.11 9.35 28.17
C ALA A 161 -15.47 10.60 28.77
N SER A 162 -15.37 11.65 27.99
CA SER A 162 -15.02 12.97 28.50
C SER A 162 -16.10 13.30 29.55
N LYS A 163 -15.69 13.39 30.80
CA LYS A 163 -16.54 13.92 31.89
C LYS A 163 -16.90 15.34 31.49
N VAL A 164 -18.02 15.48 30.82
CA VAL A 164 -18.67 16.78 30.71
C VAL A 164 -19.16 17.09 32.10
N ALA A 165 -18.45 18.00 32.76
CA ALA A 165 -18.90 18.56 34.02
C ALA A 165 -20.29 19.15 33.81
N SER A 166 -21.25 18.52 34.43
CA SER A 166 -22.61 19.07 34.56
C SER A 166 -22.55 20.28 35.47
N THR A 167 -22.62 21.46 34.92
CA THR A 167 -22.93 22.65 35.67
C THR A 167 -24.19 23.25 35.08
N SER A 168 -25.23 22.96 35.83
CA SER A 168 -26.29 23.86 36.30
C SER A 168 -27.45 24.23 35.38
N PRO A 169 -28.55 24.43 36.03
CA PRO A 169 -29.86 24.34 35.42
C PRO A 169 -30.38 25.72 35.04
N PHE A 170 -30.91 25.86 33.87
CA PHE A 170 -31.87 26.91 33.64
C PHE A 170 -33.11 26.34 32.97
N SER A 171 -34.11 26.37 33.80
CA SER A 171 -35.49 26.03 33.57
C SER A 171 -36.17 27.05 32.65
N ARG A 172 -37.15 26.57 31.96
CA ARG A 172 -38.42 27.25 31.60
C ARG A 172 -38.62 27.63 30.12
N THR A 173 -39.47 26.84 29.52
CA THR A 173 -40.88 27.19 29.18
C THR A 173 -41.09 27.91 27.84
N MET A 174 -41.88 27.24 27.00
CA MET A 174 -42.82 27.75 26.00
C MET A 174 -42.25 28.55 24.79
N ALA A 175 -42.52 28.22 23.58
CA ALA A 175 -43.83 28.33 22.96
C ALA A 175 -43.81 27.72 21.56
N ILE A 176 -44.87 27.05 21.25
CA ILE A 176 -45.32 26.66 19.94
C ILE A 176 -45.72 27.90 19.15
N ALA A 177 -45.19 28.12 17.96
CA ALA A 177 -45.87 28.93 16.95
C ALA A 177 -45.58 28.35 15.56
N ALA A 178 -46.62 27.79 15.02
CA ALA A 178 -46.76 27.53 13.58
C ALA A 178 -46.92 28.88 12.87
N CYS A 179 -46.48 28.97 11.64
CA CYS A 179 -47.19 29.60 10.52
C CYS A 179 -46.25 29.87 9.36
N THR A 180 -46.51 29.19 8.28
CA THR A 180 -47.02 29.63 7.00
C THR A 180 -46.10 30.44 6.08
N ALA A 181 -45.89 29.82 4.98
CA ALA A 181 -45.91 30.29 3.58
C ALA A 181 -45.41 31.71 3.26
N GLY A 182 -44.57 31.77 2.27
CA GLY A 182 -44.33 33.03 1.56
C GLY A 182 -43.18 32.98 0.58
N SER A 183 -43.50 32.59 -0.62
CA SER A 183 -43.08 33.17 -1.92
C SER A 183 -41.60 33.39 -2.22
N VAL A 184 -41.18 32.68 -3.25
CA VAL A 184 -40.04 32.92 -4.14
C VAL A 184 -40.22 34.25 -4.89
N PRO A 185 -39.18 35.03 -5.14
CA PRO A 185 -39.07 35.84 -6.36
C PRO A 185 -37.91 35.37 -7.25
N ARG A 186 -38.22 35.19 -8.52
CA ARG A 186 -37.29 35.02 -9.66
C ARG A 186 -36.45 36.31 -9.85
N PRO A 187 -35.20 36.21 -10.25
CA PRO A 187 -34.49 37.35 -10.82
C PRO A 187 -34.83 37.49 -12.34
N SER A 188 -35.17 38.71 -12.67
CA SER A 188 -35.35 39.22 -14.01
C SER A 188 -34.03 39.42 -14.72
N THR A 189 -34.06 39.10 -16.01
CA THR A 189 -33.15 39.52 -17.10
C THR A 189 -32.99 41.02 -17.26
N LEU A 190 -31.77 41.42 -17.59
CA LEU A 190 -31.38 42.64 -18.35
C LEU A 190 -29.94 42.39 -18.83
N GLU A 191 -29.65 42.11 -20.04
CA GLU A 191 -29.62 42.86 -21.32
C GLU A 191 -28.70 44.09 -21.34
N LYS A 192 -27.65 43.98 -22.19
CA LYS A 192 -26.89 44.93 -22.96
C LYS A 192 -26.03 46.01 -22.22
N ALA A 193 -24.73 46.01 -22.44
CA ALA A 193 -23.99 46.83 -23.41
C ALA A 193 -22.57 46.27 -23.57
#